data_ee090cde6d3ffec2530ada8074fad37d
#
_entry.id   ee090cde6d3ffec2530ada8074fad37d
#
_cell.length_a   1.000
_cell.length_b   1.000
_cell.length_c   1.000
_cell.angle_alpha   90.00
_cell.angle_beta   90.00
_cell.angle_gamma   90.00
#
_symmetry.space_group_name_H-M   'P 1'
#
loop_
_entity.id
_entity.type
_entity.pdbx_description
1 polymer ?
#
loop_
_entity_poly.entity_id
_entity_poly.type
_entity_poly.pdbx_seq_one_letter_code
_entity_poly.pdbx_strand_id
1 'polypeptide(L)'
;VDAEPGMVACAAQAAPEADVRLAALPRLPFADHEFDAVVGNFVLNHVGRPRAALRELRRVTRPGGRIAATIWAVPAAAGQALLGRAVQAAGASRPAHLPALAPEEDFPRTEQGMAALLGDAGLLDVVCDTLVWDHRTTLEEWWSGPAAGVATIGQIVTSQNPMVIAEIKDHFESLCADFTGPGGVLVLPHAALMAHGQA
;
A
#
# COMPACT_ATOMS: atom_id res chain seq x y z
N VAL A 1 11.03 -9.06 2.92
CA VAL A 1 11.64 -7.86 3.54
C VAL A 1 10.57 -6.87 3.93
N ASP A 2 10.80 -6.10 4.98
CA ASP A 2 9.99 -4.94 5.36
C ASP A 2 10.89 -3.87 5.96
N ALA A 3 10.45 -2.61 5.87
CA ALA A 3 11.20 -1.46 6.43
C ALA A 3 10.92 -1.25 7.93
N GLU A 4 9.86 -1.87 8.47
CA GLU A 4 9.42 -1.71 9.85
C GLU A 4 9.85 -2.90 10.72
N PRO A 5 10.64 -2.70 11.78
CA PRO A 5 11.13 -3.80 12.63
C PRO A 5 10.00 -4.65 13.25
N GLY A 6 8.87 -4.02 13.61
CA GLY A 6 7.70 -4.71 14.14
C GLY A 6 7.08 -5.65 13.11
N MET A 7 6.99 -5.24 11.84
CA MET A 7 6.47 -6.08 10.75
C MET A 7 7.42 -7.23 10.44
N VAL A 8 8.73 -6.99 10.47
CA VAL A 8 9.74 -8.06 10.35
C VAL A 8 9.56 -9.11 11.44
N ALA A 9 9.39 -8.69 12.70
CA ALA A 9 9.16 -9.62 13.81
C ALA A 9 7.86 -10.43 13.65
N CYS A 10 6.75 -9.78 13.25
CA CYS A 10 5.49 -10.45 12.97
C CYS A 10 5.60 -11.46 11.82
N ALA A 11 6.26 -11.06 10.72
CA ALA A 11 6.45 -11.93 9.56
C ALA A 11 7.33 -13.16 9.90
N ALA A 12 8.40 -12.97 10.68
CA ALA A 12 9.23 -14.09 11.12
C ALA A 12 8.50 -15.09 12.03
N GLN A 13 7.53 -14.61 12.84
CA GLN A 13 6.67 -15.49 13.63
C GLN A 13 5.61 -16.21 12.78
N ALA A 14 5.04 -15.53 11.80
CA ALA A 14 4.00 -16.09 10.94
C ALA A 14 4.54 -17.08 9.90
N ALA A 15 5.79 -16.90 9.45
CA ALA A 15 6.46 -17.73 8.45
C ALA A 15 7.90 -18.08 8.90
N PRO A 16 8.06 -18.97 9.88
CA PRO A 16 9.36 -19.27 10.47
C PRO A 16 10.36 -19.91 9.50
N GLU A 17 9.88 -20.46 8.39
CA GLU A 17 10.70 -21.01 7.31
C GLU A 17 11.22 -19.92 6.33
N ALA A 18 10.71 -18.71 6.39
CA ALA A 18 11.11 -17.62 5.51
C ALA A 18 12.31 -16.86 6.07
N ASP A 19 13.25 -16.47 5.18
CA ASP A 19 14.32 -15.55 5.52
C ASP A 19 13.77 -14.11 5.52
N VAL A 20 13.33 -13.65 6.69
CA VAL A 20 12.74 -12.31 6.86
C VAL A 20 13.82 -11.31 7.25
N ARG A 21 13.98 -10.24 6.45
CA ARG A 21 15.03 -9.23 6.65
C ARG A 21 14.45 -7.83 6.79
N LEU A 22 15.07 -7.02 7.65
CA LEU A 22 14.83 -5.59 7.73
C LEU A 22 15.56 -4.90 6.58
N ALA A 23 14.82 -4.32 5.65
CA ALA A 23 15.38 -3.56 4.54
C ALA A 23 14.34 -2.63 3.93
N ALA A 24 14.80 -1.51 3.36
CA ALA A 24 13.96 -0.49 2.74
C ALA A 24 14.38 -0.23 1.29
N LEU A 25 13.38 -0.12 0.40
CA LEU A 25 13.60 0.36 -0.97
C LEU A 25 14.06 1.83 -0.95
N PRO A 26 14.92 2.23 -1.87
CA PRO A 26 15.37 1.50 -3.06
C PRO A 26 16.70 0.76 -2.90
N ARG A 27 17.05 0.28 -1.73
CA ARG A 27 18.27 -0.51 -1.50
C ARG A 27 17.95 -1.78 -0.72
N LEU A 28 18.15 -2.93 -1.38
CA LEU A 28 17.93 -4.24 -0.81
C LEU A 28 19.27 -4.95 -0.57
N PRO A 29 19.40 -5.72 0.54
CA PRO A 29 20.65 -6.43 0.90
C PRO A 29 20.78 -7.76 0.15
N PHE A 30 20.58 -7.73 -1.18
CA PHE A 30 20.63 -8.90 -2.06
C PHE A 30 21.57 -8.65 -3.24
N ALA A 31 22.16 -9.72 -3.75
CA ALA A 31 23.01 -9.66 -4.94
C ALA A 31 22.17 -9.36 -6.20
N ASP A 32 22.85 -8.96 -7.28
CA ASP A 32 22.24 -8.87 -8.59
C ASP A 32 21.77 -10.26 -9.04
N HIS A 33 20.55 -10.29 -9.61
CA HIS A 33 20.01 -11.53 -10.23
C HIS A 33 19.81 -12.70 -9.25
N GLU A 34 19.57 -12.41 -7.99
CA GLU A 34 19.43 -13.42 -6.92
C GLU A 34 18.10 -14.19 -6.99
N PHE A 35 17.02 -13.57 -7.47
CA PHE A 35 15.68 -14.13 -7.39
C PHE A 35 15.08 -14.47 -8.76
N ASP A 36 14.33 -15.58 -8.80
CA ASP A 36 13.53 -15.99 -9.96
C ASP A 36 12.29 -15.10 -10.14
N ALA A 37 11.71 -14.66 -9.03
CA ALA A 37 10.55 -13.79 -8.99
C ALA A 37 10.59 -12.86 -7.79
N VAL A 38 10.10 -11.63 -7.97
CA VAL A 38 10.00 -10.60 -6.94
C VAL A 38 8.58 -10.03 -6.90
N VAL A 39 8.01 -9.93 -5.71
CA VAL A 39 6.67 -9.37 -5.51
C VAL A 39 6.72 -8.17 -4.57
N GLY A 40 6.13 -7.06 -4.99
CA GLY A 40 5.94 -5.86 -4.18
C GLY A 40 4.46 -5.60 -3.92
N ASN A 41 3.89 -6.20 -2.86
CA ASN A 41 2.47 -6.06 -2.55
C ASN A 41 2.19 -4.78 -1.76
N PHE A 42 1.50 -3.82 -2.37
CA PHE A 42 1.19 -2.49 -1.83
C PHE A 42 2.42 -1.69 -1.31
N VAL A 43 3.60 -1.97 -1.85
CA VAL A 43 4.86 -1.32 -1.43
C VAL A 43 5.05 0.03 -2.13
N LEU A 44 4.81 0.10 -3.45
CA LEU A 44 5.09 1.29 -4.26
C LEU A 44 4.27 2.52 -3.85
N ASN A 45 3.15 2.33 -3.15
CA ASN A 45 2.36 3.43 -2.57
C ASN A 45 3.10 4.19 -1.45
N HIS A 46 4.09 3.56 -0.83
CA HIS A 46 4.75 4.05 0.39
C HIS A 46 6.20 4.47 0.18
N VAL A 47 6.77 4.20 -1.00
CA VAL A 47 8.15 4.60 -1.31
C VAL A 47 8.17 6.00 -1.92
N GLY A 48 9.10 6.84 -1.47
CA GLY A 48 9.26 8.20 -1.97
C GLY A 48 9.83 8.27 -3.40
N ARG A 49 10.42 7.18 -3.91
CA ARG A 49 11.04 7.08 -5.24
C ARG A 49 10.67 5.77 -5.95
N PRO A 50 9.44 5.63 -6.45
CA PRO A 50 8.95 4.39 -7.06
C PRO A 50 9.75 3.93 -8.28
N ARG A 51 10.27 4.86 -9.10
CA ARG A 51 11.14 4.51 -10.23
C ARG A 51 12.47 3.88 -9.78
N ALA A 52 13.06 4.42 -8.72
CA ALA A 52 14.28 3.84 -8.14
C ALA A 52 14.00 2.48 -7.48
N ALA A 53 12.85 2.36 -6.80
CA ALA A 53 12.42 1.10 -6.20
C ALA A 53 12.25 0.00 -7.26
N LEU A 54 11.57 0.27 -8.37
CA LEU A 54 11.41 -0.72 -9.44
C LEU A 54 12.73 -1.11 -10.09
N ARG A 55 13.67 -0.16 -10.29
CA ARG A 55 15.02 -0.51 -10.77
C ARG A 55 15.75 -1.44 -9.80
N GLU A 56 15.56 -1.25 -8.50
CA GLU A 56 16.14 -2.13 -7.49
C GLU A 56 15.49 -3.52 -7.50
N LEU A 57 14.16 -3.61 -7.62
CA LEU A 57 13.46 -4.89 -7.77
C LEU A 57 13.97 -5.63 -9.03
N ARG A 58 14.17 -4.89 -10.13
CA ARG A 58 14.74 -5.46 -11.36
C ARG A 58 16.19 -5.91 -11.18
N ARG A 59 17.03 -5.15 -10.47
CA ARG A 59 18.42 -5.52 -10.20
C ARG A 59 18.53 -6.87 -9.50
N VAL A 60 17.70 -7.11 -8.50
CA VAL A 60 17.73 -8.36 -7.71
C VAL A 60 17.04 -9.53 -8.42
N THR A 61 16.25 -9.27 -9.46
CA THR A 61 15.59 -10.30 -10.26
C THR A 61 16.53 -10.74 -11.38
N ARG A 62 16.66 -12.05 -11.61
CA ARG A 62 17.48 -12.58 -12.73
C ARG A 62 16.89 -12.17 -14.08
N PRO A 63 17.71 -12.08 -15.14
CA PRO A 63 17.22 -11.90 -16.50
C PRO A 63 16.19 -12.99 -16.86
N GLY A 64 15.04 -12.56 -17.39
CA GLY A 64 13.91 -13.46 -17.67
C GLY A 64 13.06 -13.85 -16.45
N GLY A 65 13.41 -13.41 -15.25
CA GLY A 65 12.61 -13.56 -14.04
C GLY A 65 11.36 -12.70 -14.06
N ARG A 66 10.47 -12.85 -13.08
CA ARG A 66 9.18 -12.17 -13.02
C ARG A 66 9.14 -11.14 -11.89
N ILE A 67 8.56 -9.98 -12.18
CA ILE A 67 8.26 -8.96 -11.16
C ILE A 67 6.78 -8.69 -11.19
N ALA A 68 6.13 -8.71 -10.01
CA ALA A 68 4.75 -8.31 -9.86
C ALA A 68 4.63 -7.24 -8.74
N ALA A 69 3.77 -6.25 -8.95
CA ALA A 69 3.52 -5.21 -7.97
C ALA A 69 2.04 -4.83 -7.92
N THR A 70 1.56 -4.54 -6.72
CA THR A 70 0.21 -4.00 -6.52
C THR A 70 0.28 -2.61 -5.91
N ILE A 71 -0.68 -1.77 -6.29
CA ILE A 71 -0.94 -0.46 -5.69
C ILE A 71 -2.44 -0.21 -5.60
N TRP A 72 -2.85 0.73 -4.75
CA TRP A 72 -4.24 1.20 -4.77
C TRP A 72 -4.56 1.94 -6.06
N ALA A 73 -5.71 1.65 -6.65
CA ALA A 73 -6.22 2.36 -7.83
C ALA A 73 -6.67 3.80 -7.47
N VAL A 74 -6.60 4.69 -8.45
CA VAL A 74 -7.15 6.05 -8.35
C VAL A 74 -8.03 6.29 -9.58
N PRO A 75 -9.31 6.69 -9.38
CA PRO A 75 -9.95 7.03 -8.10
C PRO A 75 -10.12 5.82 -7.19
N ALA A 76 -10.04 6.06 -5.87
CA ALA A 76 -10.25 5.01 -4.88
C ALA A 76 -11.71 4.49 -4.93
N ALA A 77 -11.88 3.19 -4.76
CA ALA A 77 -13.20 2.59 -4.62
C ALA A 77 -13.92 3.12 -3.35
N ALA A 78 -15.25 3.09 -3.34
CA ALA A 78 -16.06 3.76 -2.35
C ALA A 78 -15.72 3.34 -0.90
N GLY A 79 -15.57 2.05 -0.63
CA GLY A 79 -15.20 1.54 0.69
C GLY A 79 -13.77 1.88 1.10
N GLN A 80 -12.85 1.82 0.13
CA GLN A 80 -11.44 2.18 0.32
C GLN A 80 -11.26 3.67 0.67
N ALA A 81 -12.12 4.56 0.16
CA ALA A 81 -12.01 6.00 0.35
C ALA A 81 -12.48 6.49 1.74
N LEU A 82 -13.20 5.66 2.52
CA LEU A 82 -13.91 6.09 3.73
C LEU A 82 -12.98 6.71 4.78
N LEU A 83 -11.87 6.06 5.07
CA LEU A 83 -10.94 6.56 6.08
C LEU A 83 -10.28 7.87 5.66
N GLY A 84 -9.89 8.01 4.39
CA GLY A 84 -9.37 9.26 3.85
C GLY A 84 -10.38 10.41 3.95
N ARG A 85 -11.66 10.13 3.68
CA ARG A 85 -12.77 11.08 3.83
C ARG A 85 -12.98 11.48 5.28
N ALA A 86 -12.91 10.53 6.21
CA ALA A 86 -13.05 10.79 7.65
C ALA A 86 -11.90 11.69 8.16
N VAL A 87 -10.66 11.38 7.79
CA VAL A 87 -9.46 12.20 8.10
C VAL A 87 -9.61 13.62 7.57
N GLN A 88 -10.10 13.78 6.35
CA GLN A 88 -10.33 15.09 5.74
C GLN A 88 -11.46 15.85 6.46
N ALA A 89 -12.57 15.19 6.80
CA ALA A 89 -13.73 15.79 7.48
C ALA A 89 -13.36 16.31 8.88
N ALA A 90 -12.51 15.59 9.61
CA ALA A 90 -11.98 16.01 10.91
C ALA A 90 -10.89 17.10 10.82
N GLY A 91 -10.54 17.57 9.64
CA GLY A 91 -9.49 18.58 9.47
C GLY A 91 -8.10 18.13 9.91
N ALA A 92 -7.84 16.82 9.94
CA ALA A 92 -6.56 16.29 10.38
C ALA A 92 -5.41 16.72 9.47
N SER A 93 -4.28 17.11 10.06
CA SER A 93 -3.11 17.58 9.34
C SER A 93 -2.15 16.42 9.05
N ARG A 94 -1.53 16.46 7.85
CA ARG A 94 -0.48 15.51 7.49
C ARG A 94 0.82 15.87 8.24
N PRO A 95 1.45 14.94 8.97
CA PRO A 95 2.72 15.18 9.64
C PRO A 95 3.85 15.51 8.66
N ALA A 96 4.74 16.41 9.04
CA ALA A 96 5.86 16.87 8.19
C ALA A 96 6.85 15.74 7.83
N HIS A 97 6.96 14.71 8.67
CA HIS A 97 7.82 13.55 8.40
C HIS A 97 7.25 12.61 7.34
N LEU A 98 6.00 12.83 6.91
CA LEU A 98 5.36 12.11 5.82
C LEU A 98 5.29 13.02 4.57
N PRO A 99 6.39 13.26 3.88
CA PRO A 99 6.42 14.15 2.73
C PRO A 99 5.51 13.63 1.60
N ALA A 100 4.94 14.55 0.85
CA ALA A 100 4.27 14.20 -0.40
C ALA A 100 5.30 13.63 -1.38
N LEU A 101 4.84 12.75 -2.26
CA LEU A 101 5.68 12.30 -3.38
C LEU A 101 6.07 13.50 -4.24
N ALA A 102 7.35 13.58 -4.63
CA ALA A 102 7.82 14.66 -5.48
C ALA A 102 7.14 14.58 -6.86
N PRO A 103 6.82 15.71 -7.50
CA PRO A 103 6.10 15.71 -8.77
C PRO A 103 6.77 14.86 -9.87
N GLU A 104 8.09 14.83 -9.91
CA GLU A 104 8.89 14.04 -10.85
C GLU A 104 8.85 12.54 -10.59
N GLU A 105 8.49 12.14 -9.39
CA GLU A 105 8.32 10.73 -8.98
C GLU A 105 6.86 10.28 -9.06
N ASP A 106 5.92 11.22 -9.23
CA ASP A 106 4.50 10.88 -9.34
C ASP A 106 4.18 10.22 -10.70
N PHE A 107 3.14 9.43 -10.71
CA PHE A 107 2.66 8.73 -11.90
C PHE A 107 1.15 8.49 -11.80
N PRO A 108 0.44 8.39 -12.94
CA PRO A 108 -0.98 8.06 -12.93
C PRO A 108 -1.23 6.67 -12.35
N ARG A 109 -2.11 6.56 -11.34
CA ARG A 109 -2.48 5.27 -10.73
C ARG A 109 -3.64 4.64 -11.48
N THR A 110 -3.41 4.46 -12.78
CA THR A 110 -4.27 3.78 -13.76
C THR A 110 -3.51 2.58 -14.32
N GLU A 111 -4.17 1.65 -14.99
CA GLU A 111 -3.54 0.50 -15.65
C GLU A 111 -2.42 0.95 -16.59
N GLN A 112 -2.72 1.94 -17.44
CA GLN A 112 -1.73 2.50 -18.37
C GLN A 112 -0.54 3.17 -17.66
N GLY A 113 -0.82 3.96 -16.61
CA GLY A 113 0.24 4.66 -15.86
C GLY A 113 1.14 3.70 -15.07
N MET A 114 0.54 2.66 -14.47
CA MET A 114 1.30 1.61 -13.77
C MET A 114 2.13 0.77 -14.74
N ALA A 115 1.55 0.39 -15.89
CA ALA A 115 2.28 -0.33 -16.93
C ALA A 115 3.45 0.49 -17.49
N ALA A 116 3.25 1.79 -17.74
CA ALA A 116 4.31 2.68 -18.17
C ALA A 116 5.44 2.79 -17.13
N LEU A 117 5.10 2.89 -15.85
CA LEU A 117 6.07 2.95 -14.76
C LEU A 117 6.97 1.70 -14.70
N LEU A 118 6.40 0.50 -14.90
CA LEU A 118 7.17 -0.75 -14.95
C LEU A 118 8.02 -0.82 -16.23
N GLY A 119 7.47 -0.42 -17.38
CA GLY A 119 8.19 -0.34 -18.65
C GLY A 119 9.39 0.62 -18.61
N ASP A 120 9.23 1.80 -18.01
CA ASP A 120 10.29 2.79 -17.78
C ASP A 120 11.43 2.25 -16.88
N ALA A 121 11.11 1.31 -16.00
CA ALA A 121 12.11 0.59 -15.20
C ALA A 121 12.83 -0.53 -15.99
N GLY A 122 12.43 -0.76 -17.24
CA GLY A 122 13.03 -1.72 -18.17
C GLY A 122 12.43 -3.14 -18.09
N LEU A 123 11.20 -3.29 -17.58
CA LEU A 123 10.48 -4.56 -17.64
C LEU A 123 9.87 -4.74 -19.04
N LEU A 124 9.88 -5.98 -19.50
CA LEU A 124 9.30 -6.41 -20.78
C LEU A 124 7.95 -7.08 -20.55
N ASP A 125 7.11 -7.15 -21.59
CA ASP A 125 5.82 -7.84 -21.57
C ASP A 125 4.95 -7.42 -20.38
N VAL A 126 4.92 -6.12 -20.11
CA VAL A 126 4.19 -5.58 -18.96
C VAL A 126 2.69 -5.65 -19.20
N VAL A 127 1.98 -6.26 -18.25
CA VAL A 127 0.52 -6.29 -18.17
C VAL A 127 0.10 -5.65 -16.85
N CYS A 128 -0.99 -4.89 -16.87
CA CYS A 128 -1.58 -4.30 -15.67
C CYS A 128 -3.10 -4.42 -15.74
N ASP A 129 -3.69 -4.99 -14.72
CA ASP A 129 -5.13 -5.18 -14.58
C ASP A 129 -5.64 -4.52 -13.29
N THR A 130 -6.90 -4.08 -13.32
CA THR A 130 -7.61 -3.61 -12.14
C THR A 130 -8.30 -4.78 -11.45
N LEU A 131 -7.92 -5.05 -10.21
CA LEU A 131 -8.61 -6.00 -9.34
C LEU A 131 -9.65 -5.28 -8.51
N VAL A 132 -10.87 -5.80 -8.48
CA VAL A 132 -11.96 -5.28 -7.64
C VAL A 132 -12.49 -6.38 -6.75
N TRP A 133 -12.76 -6.05 -5.48
CA TRP A 133 -13.34 -6.98 -4.52
C TRP A 133 -14.09 -6.25 -3.42
N ASP A 134 -14.97 -6.96 -2.74
CA ASP A 134 -15.62 -6.51 -1.52
C ASP A 134 -14.85 -7.03 -0.32
N HIS A 135 -14.20 -6.12 0.41
CA HIS A 135 -13.57 -6.47 1.68
C HIS A 135 -14.64 -6.57 2.77
N ARG A 136 -14.73 -7.74 3.40
CA ARG A 136 -15.69 -8.01 4.48
C ARG A 136 -14.96 -7.99 5.81
N THR A 137 -15.42 -7.13 6.72
CA THR A 137 -14.78 -6.91 8.02
C THR A 137 -15.79 -6.37 9.02
N THR A 138 -15.39 -6.17 10.26
CA THR A 138 -16.15 -5.38 11.24
C THR A 138 -15.59 -3.95 11.33
N LEU A 139 -16.38 -3.04 11.90
CA LEU A 139 -15.92 -1.67 12.14
C LEU A 139 -14.67 -1.64 13.02
N GLU A 140 -14.64 -2.46 14.07
CA GLU A 140 -13.55 -2.54 15.02
C GLU A 140 -12.26 -3.08 14.36
N GLU A 141 -12.37 -4.17 13.60
CA GLU A 141 -11.24 -4.74 12.88
C GLU A 141 -10.66 -3.74 11.87
N TRP A 142 -11.52 -3.08 11.08
CA TRP A 142 -11.06 -2.10 10.10
C TRP A 142 -10.40 -0.88 10.75
N TRP A 143 -10.94 -0.41 11.89
CA TRP A 143 -10.37 0.71 12.65
C TRP A 143 -9.04 0.34 13.35
N SER A 144 -8.84 -0.91 13.71
CA SER A 144 -7.65 -1.36 14.46
C SER A 144 -6.33 -1.02 13.78
N GLY A 145 -6.25 -1.15 12.45
CA GLY A 145 -5.06 -0.82 11.67
C GLY A 145 -4.68 0.67 11.76
N PRO A 146 -5.58 1.60 11.38
CA PRO A 146 -5.35 3.05 11.55
C PRO A 146 -5.03 3.45 12.99
N ALA A 147 -5.73 2.90 13.98
CA ALA A 147 -5.49 3.18 15.39
C ALA A 147 -4.11 2.70 15.87
N ALA A 148 -3.57 1.66 15.26
CA ALA A 148 -2.21 1.16 15.50
C ALA A 148 -1.12 1.87 14.67
N GLY A 149 -1.47 2.89 13.87
CA GLY A 149 -0.53 3.63 13.04
C GLY A 149 -0.09 2.91 11.75
N VAL A 150 -0.84 1.90 11.32
CA VAL A 150 -0.50 1.12 10.12
C VAL A 150 -0.62 1.98 8.87
N ALA A 151 0.36 1.89 8.01
CA ALA A 151 0.51 2.64 6.76
C ALA A 151 0.48 4.17 6.95
N THR A 152 0.59 4.93 5.87
CA THR A 152 0.59 6.40 5.91
C THR A 152 -0.66 6.97 6.58
N ILE A 153 -1.83 6.38 6.32
CA ILE A 153 -3.09 6.88 6.87
C ILE A 153 -3.16 6.68 8.39
N GLY A 154 -2.68 5.55 8.90
CA GLY A 154 -2.60 5.30 10.34
C GLY A 154 -1.62 6.24 11.03
N GLN A 155 -0.48 6.54 10.40
CA GLN A 155 0.47 7.53 10.92
C GLN A 155 -0.14 8.93 10.97
N ILE A 156 -0.98 9.30 9.99
CA ILE A 156 -1.74 10.56 10.05
C ILE A 156 -2.70 10.53 11.25
N VAL A 157 -3.48 9.47 11.45
CA VAL A 157 -4.41 9.33 12.56
C VAL A 157 -3.68 9.45 13.90
N THR A 158 -2.66 8.64 14.13
CA THR A 158 -1.94 8.57 15.42
C THR A 158 -1.11 9.82 15.76
N SER A 159 -0.85 10.68 14.77
CA SER A 159 -0.16 11.96 14.99
C SER A 159 -1.07 13.09 15.47
N GLN A 160 -2.39 12.89 15.47
CA GLN A 160 -3.34 13.90 15.92
C GLN A 160 -3.50 13.89 17.45
N ASN A 161 -4.05 14.96 18.00
CA ASN A 161 -4.47 14.97 19.38
C ASN A 161 -5.70 14.06 19.61
N PRO A 162 -5.96 13.62 20.86
CA PRO A 162 -7.04 12.67 21.14
C PRO A 162 -8.44 13.13 20.68
N MET A 163 -8.72 14.42 20.67
CA MET A 163 -10.01 14.97 20.24
C MET A 163 -10.20 14.78 18.73
N VAL A 164 -9.18 15.12 17.93
CA VAL A 164 -9.23 14.92 16.47
C VAL A 164 -9.26 13.43 16.11
N ILE A 165 -8.58 12.56 16.86
CA ILE A 165 -8.68 11.10 16.66
C ILE A 165 -10.12 10.62 16.88
N ALA A 166 -10.79 11.10 17.92
CA ALA A 166 -12.19 10.77 18.17
C ALA A 166 -13.10 11.27 17.04
N GLU A 167 -12.92 12.51 16.58
CA GLU A 167 -13.66 13.06 15.44
C GLU A 167 -13.44 12.26 14.14
N ILE A 168 -12.19 11.83 13.86
CA ILE A 168 -11.91 10.94 12.71
C ILE A 168 -12.71 9.64 12.84
N LYS A 169 -12.72 9.05 14.04
CA LYS A 169 -13.44 7.81 14.29
C LYS A 169 -14.96 7.99 14.11
N ASP A 170 -15.54 9.04 14.66
CA ASP A 170 -16.97 9.34 14.54
C ASP A 170 -17.38 9.55 13.07
N HIS A 171 -16.58 10.30 12.30
CA HIS A 171 -16.80 10.46 10.87
C HIS A 171 -16.67 9.13 10.11
N PHE A 172 -15.68 8.32 10.46
CA PHE A 172 -15.47 7.02 9.85
C PHE A 172 -16.65 6.07 10.12
N GLU A 173 -17.13 5.99 11.37
CA GLU A 173 -18.29 5.19 11.76
C GLU A 173 -19.54 5.62 10.99
N SER A 174 -19.77 6.94 10.91
CA SER A 174 -20.90 7.50 10.16
C SER A 174 -20.85 7.14 8.67
N LEU A 175 -19.67 7.23 8.05
CA LEU A 175 -19.47 6.89 6.64
C LEU A 175 -19.59 5.38 6.38
N CYS A 176 -19.27 4.54 7.36
CA CYS A 176 -19.40 3.08 7.26
C CYS A 176 -20.86 2.60 7.29
N ALA A 177 -21.80 3.43 7.79
CA ALA A 177 -23.21 3.04 7.90
C ALA A 177 -23.81 2.61 6.55
N ASP A 178 -23.45 3.28 5.46
CA ASP A 178 -23.93 2.97 4.10
C ASP A 178 -23.40 1.62 3.57
N PHE A 179 -22.40 1.06 4.22
CA PHE A 179 -21.72 -0.19 3.83
C PHE A 179 -21.97 -1.32 4.83
N THR A 180 -22.82 -1.08 5.83
CA THR A 180 -23.10 -2.07 6.88
C THR A 180 -24.20 -3.03 6.44
N GLY A 181 -23.84 -4.30 6.30
CA GLY A 181 -24.77 -5.38 5.99
C GLY A 181 -25.37 -6.04 7.24
N PRO A 182 -26.12 -7.13 7.04
CA PRO A 182 -26.72 -7.90 8.13
C PRO A 182 -25.64 -8.37 9.13
N GLY A 183 -25.97 -8.30 10.42
CA GLY A 183 -25.06 -8.69 11.51
C GLY A 183 -23.93 -7.72 11.78
N GLY A 184 -23.97 -6.48 11.25
CA GLY A 184 -22.94 -5.46 11.48
C GLY A 184 -21.66 -5.65 10.68
N VAL A 185 -21.67 -6.53 9.69
CA VAL A 185 -20.53 -6.75 8.80
C VAL A 185 -20.46 -5.65 7.77
N LEU A 186 -19.32 -4.98 7.66
CA LEU A 186 -19.04 -4.03 6.60
C LEU A 186 -18.71 -4.79 5.31
N VAL A 187 -19.24 -4.29 4.19
CA VAL A 187 -18.94 -4.77 2.84
C VAL A 187 -18.36 -3.59 2.06
N LEU A 188 -17.04 -3.53 2.01
CA LEU A 188 -16.31 -2.35 1.53
C LEU A 188 -15.73 -2.60 0.14
N PRO A 189 -16.27 -1.97 -0.93
CA PRO A 189 -15.68 -2.05 -2.25
C PRO A 189 -14.25 -1.52 -2.28
N HIS A 190 -13.33 -2.32 -2.81
CA HIS A 190 -11.92 -2.00 -2.98
C HIS A 190 -11.48 -2.18 -4.42
N ALA A 191 -10.48 -1.43 -4.84
CA ALA A 191 -9.85 -1.57 -6.14
C ALA A 191 -8.33 -1.38 -6.04
N ALA A 192 -7.60 -2.29 -6.66
CA ALA A 192 -6.14 -2.21 -6.77
C ALA A 192 -5.71 -2.44 -8.21
N LEU A 193 -4.58 -1.86 -8.59
CA LEU A 193 -3.87 -2.22 -9.80
C LEU A 193 -2.88 -3.33 -9.48
N MET A 194 -2.85 -4.36 -10.31
CA MET A 194 -1.84 -5.41 -10.29
C MET A 194 -1.10 -5.40 -11.62
N ALA A 195 0.18 -5.05 -11.58
CA ALA A 195 1.04 -5.08 -12.75
C ALA A 195 2.13 -6.13 -12.59
N HIS A 196 2.48 -6.77 -13.70
CA HIS A 196 3.61 -7.69 -13.76
C HIS A 196 4.33 -7.58 -15.09
N GLY A 197 5.60 -7.99 -15.09
CA GLY A 197 6.45 -8.01 -16.29
C GLY A 197 7.67 -8.91 -16.09
N GLN A 198 8.49 -8.98 -17.11
CA GLN A 198 9.73 -9.74 -17.15
C GLN A 198 10.94 -8.84 -16.93
N ALA A 199 11.90 -9.23 -16.11
CA ALA A 199 13.14 -8.51 -15.85
C ALA A 199 14.19 -8.70 -16.96
#